data_5a048290cd5595c37510b632f8c2810f
#
_entry.id   5a048290cd5595c37510b632f8c2810f
#
_cell.length_a   1.000
_cell.length_b   1.000
_cell.length_c   1.000
_cell.angle_alpha   90.00
_cell.angle_beta   90.00
_cell.angle_gamma   90.00
#
_symmetry.space_group_name_H-M   'P 1'
#
loop_
_entity.id
_entity.type
_entity.pdbx_description
1 polymer ?
#
loop_
_entity_poly.entity_id
_entity_poly.type
_entity_poly.pdbx_seq_one_letter_code
_entity_poly.pdbx_strand_id
1 'polypeptide(L)'
;SAILLLTIYLFAFEVVGVDVAAATVMVLLGLTSLLAPFMGLEHGLVDNRHLFDGFSSNAVMSIIAVMIIGAGLDKTGIMSKVAAFILSIGGTTETRIIPIISATVGFISSFMQNVGAAALFLPVVSRISARSGLPMSRLLMPMGFTAILGGTMTMVGSSPLILLNDLILTSNKALPAEQQMETWGLFSVTPVGVALIITGIAYFVIAGRFVLPKTKSESSTSGSDAMQYFQDVYGVNYSLSEVVVPEGSPLVGKLIDEIEGACRIRIIATKRSSDDIRIGPGALARDVEIEAGMILGVIADPANLNNFAEKGHLKKLRQLTTFSEDLSTSKAGIAEVVIPPGSSLIGKSARDVWMRKTYGLAMIGLHRDGETLREGDDIRNMALRAGDTLVVHTSWIALERIEKSHDFVVVTTEYPRQEEVRPHKILPASIFFGIALFMVLFTDIRLSVALLTGAIGMVLSGVLNIEEAYEAVSWKTVFLLASLIPLGLAVETTGTAKWIADQVLLVVGDMDIWVIQLAIALLATFFTLVMSNVGATVLLVPLA
;
A
#
# COMPACT_ATOMS: atom_id res chain seq x y z
N SER A 1 -18.86 27.91 18.42
CA SER A 1 -19.79 26.76 18.37
C SER A 1 -20.28 26.43 16.94
N ALA A 2 -20.79 27.41 16.13
CA ALA A 2 -21.34 27.12 14.78
C ALA A 2 -20.31 26.50 13.81
N ILE A 3 -19.08 27.03 13.77
CA ILE A 3 -18.01 26.49 12.92
C ILE A 3 -17.62 25.10 13.37
N LEU A 4 -17.59 24.81 14.68
CA LEU A 4 -17.33 23.48 15.21
C LEU A 4 -18.42 22.49 14.76
N LEU A 5 -19.69 22.85 14.86
CA LEU A 5 -20.80 22.03 14.39
C LEU A 5 -20.75 21.80 12.87
N LEU A 6 -20.39 22.83 12.10
CA LEU A 6 -20.16 22.70 10.66
C LEU A 6 -19.00 21.75 10.36
N THR A 7 -17.91 21.82 11.13
CA THR A 7 -16.77 20.91 10.99
C THR A 7 -17.22 19.47 11.20
N ILE A 8 -17.92 19.19 12.31
CA ILE A 8 -18.45 17.87 12.62
C ILE A 8 -19.38 17.39 11.50
N TYR A 9 -20.26 18.26 11.00
CA TYR A 9 -21.16 17.94 9.89
C TYR A 9 -20.40 17.55 8.62
N LEU A 10 -19.43 18.37 8.18
CA LEU A 10 -18.66 18.12 6.96
C LEU A 10 -17.85 16.81 7.03
N PHE A 11 -17.30 16.49 8.20
CA PHE A 11 -16.55 15.26 8.42
C PHE A 11 -17.47 14.04 8.55
N ALA A 12 -18.61 14.16 9.27
CA ALA A 12 -19.52 13.05 9.52
C ALA A 12 -20.23 12.56 8.25
N PHE A 13 -20.59 13.48 7.37
CA PHE A 13 -21.33 13.18 6.15
C PHE A 13 -20.43 13.08 4.90
N GLU A 14 -19.11 13.29 5.04
CA GLU A 14 -18.12 13.24 3.95
C GLU A 14 -18.60 13.98 2.67
N VAL A 15 -19.28 15.13 2.86
CA VAL A 15 -19.85 15.92 1.75
C VAL A 15 -18.75 16.33 0.76
N VAL A 16 -17.53 16.54 1.26
CA VAL A 16 -16.31 16.82 0.50
C VAL A 16 -15.14 16.05 1.13
N GLY A 17 -14.02 15.97 0.42
CA GLY A 17 -12.80 15.36 0.98
C GLY A 17 -12.42 16.00 2.31
N VAL A 18 -11.94 15.20 3.27
CA VAL A 18 -11.64 15.65 4.64
C VAL A 18 -10.61 16.79 4.69
N ASP A 19 -9.68 16.83 3.76
CA ASP A 19 -8.68 17.89 3.56
C ASP A 19 -9.33 19.20 3.08
N VAL A 20 -10.27 19.11 2.13
CA VAL A 20 -11.04 20.24 1.63
C VAL A 20 -11.96 20.79 2.73
N ALA A 21 -12.61 19.91 3.50
CA ALA A 21 -13.43 20.31 4.64
C ALA A 21 -12.61 21.08 5.68
N ALA A 22 -11.43 20.56 6.05
CA ALA A 22 -10.53 21.22 6.99
C ALA A 22 -10.04 22.59 6.48
N ALA A 23 -9.62 22.65 5.21
CA ALA A 23 -9.21 23.90 4.57
C ALA A 23 -10.37 24.92 4.51
N THR A 24 -11.60 24.46 4.24
CA THR A 24 -12.79 25.31 4.27
C THR A 24 -13.03 25.89 5.64
N VAL A 25 -12.92 25.08 6.69
CA VAL A 25 -13.04 25.53 8.08
C VAL A 25 -11.98 26.57 8.43
N MET A 26 -10.72 26.33 8.03
CA MET A 26 -9.62 27.29 8.24
C MET A 26 -9.91 28.62 7.55
N VAL A 27 -10.35 28.60 6.29
CA VAL A 27 -10.73 29.82 5.56
C VAL A 27 -11.90 30.53 6.23
N LEU A 28 -12.93 29.81 6.66
CA LEU A 28 -14.06 30.39 7.41
C LEU A 28 -13.61 31.04 8.70
N LEU A 29 -12.70 30.43 9.45
CA LEU A 29 -12.10 31.03 10.65
C LEU A 29 -11.41 32.36 10.32
N GLY A 30 -10.62 32.41 9.25
CA GLY A 30 -9.98 33.65 8.78
C GLY A 30 -10.99 34.73 8.39
N LEU A 31 -12.07 34.34 7.69
CA LEU A 31 -13.13 35.27 7.29
C LEU A 31 -13.92 35.82 8.48
N THR A 32 -13.88 35.19 9.66
CA THR A 32 -14.49 35.77 10.87
C THR A 32 -13.88 37.12 11.26
N SER A 33 -12.66 37.42 10.82
CA SER A 33 -12.04 38.73 11.01
C SER A 33 -12.84 39.90 10.36
N LEU A 34 -13.53 39.62 9.26
CA LEU A 34 -14.43 40.59 8.61
C LEU A 34 -15.67 40.87 9.44
N LEU A 35 -16.09 39.91 10.25
CA LEU A 35 -17.24 40.01 11.14
C LEU A 35 -16.85 40.48 12.54
N ALA A 36 -15.55 40.61 12.84
CA ALA A 36 -15.04 41.00 14.15
C ALA A 36 -15.70 42.26 14.73
N PRO A 37 -15.89 43.38 13.97
CA PRO A 37 -16.54 44.56 14.49
C PRO A 37 -17.98 44.32 14.94
N PHE A 38 -18.70 43.41 14.28
CA PHE A 38 -20.09 43.06 14.60
C PHE A 38 -20.18 42.09 15.79
N MET A 39 -19.11 41.34 16.03
CA MET A 39 -19.02 40.34 17.10
C MET A 39 -18.41 40.90 18.39
N GLY A 40 -17.96 42.17 18.38
CA GLY A 40 -17.27 42.79 19.51
C GLY A 40 -15.88 42.21 19.79
N LEU A 41 -15.24 41.64 18.79
CA LEU A 41 -13.91 41.05 18.85
C LEU A 41 -12.89 41.96 18.16
N GLU A 42 -11.64 41.97 18.63
CA GLU A 42 -10.57 42.77 18.01
C GLU A 42 -10.06 42.15 16.70
N HIS A 43 -9.96 40.81 16.61
CA HIS A 43 -9.31 40.11 15.51
C HIS A 43 -10.10 38.91 14.90
N GLY A 44 -11.40 38.79 15.21
CA GLY A 44 -12.18 37.59 14.84
C GLY A 44 -11.96 36.44 15.83
N LEU A 45 -12.27 35.20 15.39
CA LEU A 45 -12.11 34.01 16.24
C LEU A 45 -10.65 33.53 16.28
N VAL A 46 -9.88 33.84 15.24
CA VAL A 46 -8.43 33.59 15.14
C VAL A 46 -7.81 34.83 14.47
N ASP A 47 -6.67 35.29 14.99
CA ASP A 47 -5.89 36.33 14.31
C ASP A 47 -5.37 35.79 12.97
N ASN A 48 -5.62 36.50 11.88
CA ASN A 48 -5.19 36.13 10.53
C ASN A 48 -3.67 35.94 10.42
N ARG A 49 -2.86 36.52 11.29
CA ARG A 49 -1.41 36.32 11.33
C ARG A 49 -1.04 34.90 11.75
N HIS A 50 -1.87 34.25 12.55
CA HIS A 50 -1.66 32.90 13.09
C HIS A 50 -2.50 31.81 12.37
N LEU A 51 -3.28 32.21 11.36
CA LEU A 51 -4.16 31.29 10.64
C LEU A 51 -3.41 30.17 9.96
N PHE A 52 -2.19 30.42 9.48
CA PHE A 52 -1.37 29.45 8.75
C PHE A 52 -0.25 28.83 9.59
N ASP A 53 -0.18 29.12 10.88
CA ASP A 53 0.86 28.58 11.78
C ASP A 53 0.83 27.05 11.85
N GLY A 54 -0.32 26.45 11.55
CA GLY A 54 -0.46 25.01 11.44
C GLY A 54 0.49 24.38 10.41
N PHE A 55 0.76 25.04 9.28
CA PHE A 55 1.67 24.55 8.25
C PHE A 55 3.14 24.58 8.68
N SER A 56 3.50 25.47 9.61
CA SER A 56 4.85 25.56 10.19
C SER A 56 4.98 24.84 11.54
N SER A 57 3.94 24.12 11.96
CA SER A 57 3.95 23.40 13.23
C SER A 57 4.98 22.29 13.24
N ASN A 58 5.53 22.00 14.43
CA ASN A 58 6.46 20.91 14.64
C ASN A 58 5.85 19.54 14.25
N ALA A 59 4.55 19.36 14.53
CA ALA A 59 3.83 18.14 14.17
C ALA A 59 3.78 17.92 12.66
N VAL A 60 3.35 18.91 11.89
CA VAL A 60 3.22 18.79 10.43
C VAL A 60 4.57 18.54 9.78
N MET A 61 5.62 19.26 10.19
CA MET A 61 6.96 19.06 9.68
C MET A 61 7.53 17.69 10.06
N SER A 62 7.24 17.18 11.27
CA SER A 62 7.64 15.84 11.69
C SER A 62 6.95 14.75 10.86
N ILE A 63 5.66 14.91 10.58
CA ILE A 63 4.88 13.96 9.77
C ILE A 63 5.41 13.90 8.33
N ILE A 64 5.70 15.04 7.71
CA ILE A 64 6.34 15.10 6.39
C ILE A 64 7.65 14.32 6.40
N ALA A 65 8.52 14.58 7.39
CA ALA A 65 9.81 13.91 7.51
C ALA A 65 9.67 12.39 7.69
N VAL A 66 8.72 11.94 8.53
CA VAL A 66 8.46 10.51 8.77
C VAL A 66 7.97 9.81 7.51
N MET A 67 7.09 10.45 6.73
CA MET A 67 6.61 9.90 5.46
C MET A 67 7.77 9.69 4.48
N ILE A 68 8.67 10.65 4.36
CA ILE A 68 9.86 10.56 3.51
C ILE A 68 10.81 9.46 4.01
N ILE A 69 11.08 9.41 5.32
CA ILE A 69 11.93 8.35 5.92
C ILE A 69 11.31 6.97 5.67
N GLY A 70 10.00 6.82 5.90
CA GLY A 70 9.27 5.58 5.68
C GLY A 70 9.38 5.09 4.23
N ALA A 71 9.18 5.98 3.26
CA ALA A 71 9.34 5.68 1.84
C ALA A 71 10.79 5.30 1.50
N GLY A 72 11.79 5.97 2.09
CA GLY A 72 13.20 5.62 1.91
C GLY A 72 13.54 4.23 2.44
N LEU A 73 13.02 3.86 3.59
CA LEU A 73 13.20 2.51 4.15
C LEU A 73 12.51 1.44 3.29
N ASP A 74 11.32 1.73 2.77
CA ASP A 74 10.56 0.84 1.89
C ASP A 74 11.28 0.66 0.55
N LYS A 75 11.69 1.74 -0.09
CA LYS A 75 12.42 1.75 -1.38
C LYS A 75 13.74 0.97 -1.34
N THR A 76 14.36 0.85 -0.18
CA THR A 76 15.58 0.03 -0.01
C THR A 76 15.28 -1.47 0.19
N GLY A 77 14.03 -1.84 0.49
CA GLY A 77 13.62 -3.20 0.81
C GLY A 77 14.13 -3.71 2.17
N ILE A 78 14.59 -2.80 3.05
CA ILE A 78 15.07 -3.18 4.39
C ILE A 78 13.95 -3.82 5.20
N MET A 79 12.73 -3.28 5.09
CA MET A 79 11.56 -3.81 5.79
C MET A 79 11.17 -5.20 5.30
N SER A 80 11.30 -5.46 3.99
CA SER A 80 11.09 -6.79 3.40
C SER A 80 12.10 -7.81 3.92
N LYS A 81 13.37 -7.42 4.14
CA LYS A 81 14.39 -8.29 4.75
C LYS A 81 14.10 -8.59 6.21
N VAL A 82 13.69 -7.58 6.98
CA VAL A 82 13.27 -7.75 8.38
C VAL A 82 12.08 -8.69 8.45
N ALA A 83 11.08 -8.50 7.58
CA ALA A 83 9.92 -9.38 7.48
C ALA A 83 10.31 -10.82 7.15
N ALA A 84 11.16 -11.03 6.14
CA ALA A 84 11.63 -12.36 5.75
C ALA A 84 12.39 -13.08 6.87
N PHE A 85 13.24 -12.35 7.60
CA PHE A 85 13.97 -12.87 8.75
C PHE A 85 13.02 -13.35 9.85
N ILE A 86 12.05 -12.53 10.23
CA ILE A 86 11.08 -12.88 11.30
C ILE A 86 10.20 -14.06 10.86
N LEU A 87 9.76 -14.09 9.60
CA LEU A 87 8.96 -15.20 9.07
C LEU A 87 9.72 -16.51 8.98
N SER A 88 11.04 -16.48 8.78
CA SER A 88 11.87 -17.70 8.76
C SER A 88 11.84 -18.48 10.07
N ILE A 89 11.48 -17.81 11.18
CA ILE A 89 11.38 -18.40 12.52
C ILE A 89 9.99 -19.06 12.75
N GLY A 90 9.00 -18.79 11.87
CA GLY A 90 7.58 -18.94 12.18
C GLY A 90 6.94 -20.31 12.02
N GLY A 91 7.51 -21.23 11.25
CA GLY A 91 6.83 -22.51 10.95
C GLY A 91 5.53 -22.36 10.11
N THR A 92 4.76 -23.44 9.94
CA THR A 92 3.64 -23.53 8.96
C THR A 92 2.25 -23.64 9.58
N THR A 93 2.09 -23.60 10.90
CA THR A 93 0.80 -23.77 11.57
C THR A 93 0.07 -22.43 11.79
N GLU A 94 -1.26 -22.40 11.61
CA GLU A 94 -2.10 -21.21 11.80
C GLU A 94 -1.85 -20.50 13.13
N THR A 95 -1.76 -21.26 14.21
CA THR A 95 -1.51 -20.75 15.59
C THR A 95 -0.15 -20.06 15.76
N ARG A 96 0.81 -20.31 14.88
CA ARG A 96 2.13 -19.67 14.89
C ARG A 96 2.24 -18.57 13.84
N ILE A 97 1.65 -18.77 12.67
CA ILE A 97 1.69 -17.82 11.54
C ILE A 97 1.00 -16.50 11.92
N ILE A 98 -0.21 -16.56 12.51
CA ILE A 98 -0.97 -15.36 12.89
C ILE A 98 -0.19 -14.47 13.86
N PRO A 99 0.32 -14.97 15.02
CA PRO A 99 1.10 -14.14 15.93
C PRO A 99 2.36 -13.56 15.29
N ILE A 100 3.05 -14.31 14.47
CA ILE A 100 4.31 -13.88 13.87
C ILE A 100 4.08 -12.78 12.83
N ILE A 101 3.14 -12.97 11.92
CA ILE A 101 2.78 -11.93 10.94
C ILE A 101 2.32 -10.68 11.70
N SER A 102 1.43 -10.84 12.65
CA SER A 102 0.87 -9.74 13.44
C SER A 102 1.94 -8.98 14.22
N ALA A 103 2.82 -9.68 14.93
CA ALA A 103 3.91 -9.04 15.67
C ALA A 103 4.89 -8.33 14.73
N THR A 104 5.21 -8.93 13.57
CA THR A 104 6.12 -8.34 12.60
C THR A 104 5.53 -7.08 11.98
N VAL A 105 4.27 -7.13 11.55
CA VAL A 105 3.59 -5.97 10.98
C VAL A 105 3.44 -4.87 12.02
N GLY A 106 3.06 -5.20 13.26
CA GLY A 106 2.96 -4.25 14.35
C GLY A 106 4.31 -3.58 14.65
N PHE A 107 5.40 -4.33 14.66
CA PHE A 107 6.74 -3.77 14.84
C PHE A 107 7.13 -2.84 13.68
N ILE A 108 6.92 -3.24 12.44
CA ILE A 108 7.23 -2.42 11.27
C ILE A 108 6.36 -1.15 11.24
N SER A 109 5.08 -1.28 11.56
CA SER A 109 4.15 -0.15 11.63
C SER A 109 4.49 0.86 12.74
N SER A 110 5.32 0.49 13.71
CA SER A 110 5.80 1.44 14.72
C SER A 110 6.74 2.51 14.18
N PHE A 111 7.35 2.28 13.01
CA PHE A 111 8.32 3.20 12.38
C PHE A 111 7.85 3.73 11.01
N MET A 112 6.73 3.23 10.50
CA MET A 112 6.16 3.68 9.23
C MET A 112 4.64 3.73 9.32
N GLN A 113 3.99 4.36 8.34
CA GLN A 113 2.52 4.45 8.32
C GLN A 113 1.86 3.08 8.22
N ASN A 114 0.73 2.90 8.91
CA ASN A 114 -0.03 1.66 8.97
C ASN A 114 -0.36 1.08 7.60
N VAL A 115 -0.73 1.94 6.65
CA VAL A 115 -1.08 1.55 5.27
C VAL A 115 0.14 0.98 4.54
N GLY A 116 1.31 1.62 4.67
CA GLY A 116 2.56 1.15 4.10
C GLY A 116 2.98 -0.21 4.66
N ALA A 117 2.91 -0.37 6.00
CA ALA A 117 3.19 -1.64 6.65
C ALA A 117 2.26 -2.76 6.17
N ALA A 118 0.95 -2.48 6.05
CA ALA A 118 -0.01 -3.45 5.54
C ALA A 118 0.25 -3.80 4.07
N ALA A 119 0.51 -2.81 3.22
CA ALA A 119 0.81 -3.01 1.80
C ALA A 119 2.05 -3.89 1.57
N LEU A 120 3.12 -3.66 2.33
CA LEU A 120 4.34 -4.46 2.30
C LEU A 120 4.07 -5.95 2.58
N PHE A 121 3.16 -6.24 3.51
CA PHE A 121 2.86 -7.62 3.93
C PHE A 121 1.79 -8.31 3.09
N LEU A 122 1.04 -7.59 2.30
CA LEU A 122 -0.01 -8.17 1.45
C LEU A 122 0.52 -9.28 0.52
N PRO A 123 1.62 -9.11 -0.23
CA PRO A 123 2.21 -10.17 -1.05
C PRO A 123 2.72 -11.36 -0.22
N VAL A 124 3.27 -11.08 0.98
CA VAL A 124 3.79 -12.10 1.89
C VAL A 124 2.66 -12.98 2.42
N VAL A 125 1.56 -12.35 2.87
CA VAL A 125 0.36 -13.04 3.35
C VAL A 125 -0.30 -13.86 2.26
N SER A 126 -0.39 -13.32 1.03
CA SER A 126 -0.89 -14.04 -0.13
C SER A 126 -0.08 -15.32 -0.40
N ARG A 127 1.25 -15.23 -0.34
CA ARG A 127 2.16 -16.36 -0.52
C ARG A 127 2.01 -17.42 0.59
N ILE A 128 1.88 -16.97 1.84
CA ILE A 128 1.68 -17.86 2.98
C ILE A 128 0.33 -18.55 2.87
N SER A 129 -0.74 -17.84 2.52
CA SER A 129 -2.07 -18.40 2.26
C SER A 129 -2.02 -19.49 1.20
N ALA A 130 -1.35 -19.24 0.07
CA ALA A 130 -1.21 -20.20 -1.01
C ALA A 130 -0.43 -21.47 -0.60
N ARG A 131 0.61 -21.33 0.25
CA ARG A 131 1.44 -22.46 0.72
C ARG A 131 0.81 -23.25 1.86
N SER A 132 0.13 -22.58 2.78
CA SER A 132 -0.44 -23.22 3.97
C SER A 132 -1.87 -23.71 3.77
N GLY A 133 -2.55 -23.29 2.68
CA GLY A 133 -3.96 -23.58 2.43
C GLY A 133 -4.91 -22.82 3.37
N LEU A 134 -4.41 -21.87 4.16
CA LEU A 134 -5.21 -21.02 5.04
C LEU A 134 -5.94 -19.95 4.21
N PRO A 135 -7.21 -19.67 4.51
CA PRO A 135 -7.92 -18.58 3.87
C PRO A 135 -7.21 -17.24 4.07
N MET A 136 -7.07 -16.45 3.01
CA MET A 136 -6.38 -15.15 3.06
C MET A 136 -7.02 -14.20 4.07
N SER A 137 -8.35 -14.23 4.22
CA SER A 137 -9.11 -13.43 5.20
C SER A 137 -8.67 -13.67 6.65
N ARG A 138 -8.25 -14.91 6.99
CA ARG A 138 -7.75 -15.26 8.32
C ARG A 138 -6.37 -14.70 8.65
N LEU A 139 -5.63 -14.29 7.64
CA LEU A 139 -4.30 -13.70 7.79
C LEU A 139 -4.36 -12.17 7.65
N LEU A 140 -5.18 -11.66 6.72
CA LEU A 140 -5.29 -10.22 6.45
C LEU A 140 -5.90 -9.45 7.61
N MET A 141 -6.94 -9.97 8.24
CA MET A 141 -7.65 -9.26 9.30
C MET A 141 -6.75 -9.05 10.55
N PRO A 142 -6.11 -10.10 11.12
CA PRO A 142 -5.14 -9.91 12.20
C PRO A 142 -3.99 -8.98 11.82
N MET A 143 -3.47 -9.11 10.59
CA MET A 143 -2.42 -8.25 10.06
C MET A 143 -2.84 -6.79 10.02
N GLY A 144 -4.01 -6.48 9.47
CA GLY A 144 -4.52 -5.11 9.37
C GLY A 144 -4.75 -4.47 10.73
N PHE A 145 -5.37 -5.21 11.67
CA PHE A 145 -5.55 -4.72 13.04
C PHE A 145 -4.22 -4.45 13.73
N THR A 146 -3.26 -5.35 13.62
CA THR A 146 -1.96 -5.15 14.27
C THR A 146 -1.10 -4.10 13.57
N ALA A 147 -1.30 -3.82 12.29
CA ALA A 147 -0.72 -2.65 11.62
C ALA A 147 -1.21 -1.35 12.29
N ILE A 148 -2.51 -1.25 12.58
CA ILE A 148 -3.09 -0.08 13.25
C ILE A 148 -2.58 0.01 14.70
N LEU A 149 -2.62 -1.07 15.46
CA LEU A 149 -2.14 -1.12 16.83
C LEU A 149 -0.62 -0.87 16.92
N GLY A 150 0.15 -1.29 15.91
CA GLY A 150 1.59 -1.03 15.81
C GLY A 150 1.93 0.46 15.74
N GLY A 151 1.09 1.24 15.07
CA GLY A 151 1.23 2.69 15.03
C GLY A 151 1.18 3.38 16.40
N THR A 152 0.65 2.72 17.43
CA THR A 152 0.64 3.24 18.81
C THR A 152 1.89 2.87 19.62
N MET A 153 2.85 2.16 19.06
CA MET A 153 4.07 1.78 19.77
C MET A 153 5.09 2.92 19.89
N THR A 154 5.09 3.85 18.95
CA THR A 154 5.99 5.01 18.98
C THR A 154 5.23 6.27 18.57
N MET A 155 5.76 7.42 18.97
CA MET A 155 5.19 8.71 18.54
C MET A 155 5.25 8.90 17.01
N VAL A 156 6.16 8.21 16.32
CA VAL A 156 6.37 8.31 14.86
C VAL A 156 5.37 7.47 14.07
N GLY A 157 4.93 6.34 14.63
CA GLY A 157 4.03 5.41 13.94
C GLY A 157 2.62 5.94 13.67
N SER A 158 2.21 7.01 14.39
CA SER A 158 0.86 7.57 14.26
C SER A 158 0.87 9.10 14.30
N SER A 159 0.34 9.72 13.25
CA SER A 159 0.22 11.19 13.15
C SER A 159 -0.52 11.84 14.33
N PRO A 160 -1.62 11.26 14.86
CA PRO A 160 -2.28 11.78 16.06
C PRO A 160 -1.39 11.90 17.29
N LEU A 161 -0.45 10.98 17.48
CA LEU A 161 0.47 11.02 18.62
C LEU A 161 1.49 12.15 18.51
N ILE A 162 1.99 12.43 17.30
CA ILE A 162 2.87 13.58 17.08
C ILE A 162 2.13 14.88 17.36
N LEU A 163 0.87 14.98 16.89
CA LEU A 163 0.02 16.13 17.09
C LEU A 163 -0.30 16.38 18.57
N LEU A 164 -0.42 15.30 19.38
CA LEU A 164 -0.67 15.39 20.81
C LEU A 164 0.34 16.30 21.52
N ASN A 165 1.63 16.18 21.21
CA ASN A 165 2.66 17.03 21.82
C ASN A 165 2.50 18.52 21.46
N ASP A 166 2.13 18.83 20.22
CA ASP A 166 1.88 20.23 19.82
C ASP A 166 0.64 20.79 20.53
N LEU A 167 -0.40 19.97 20.72
CA LEU A 167 -1.59 20.37 21.47
C LEU A 167 -1.29 20.57 22.96
N ILE A 168 -0.49 19.68 23.58
CA ILE A 168 -0.01 19.85 24.96
C ILE A 168 0.76 21.18 25.10
N LEU A 169 1.69 21.46 24.19
CA LEU A 169 2.45 22.72 24.21
C LEU A 169 1.55 23.95 24.02
N THR A 170 0.48 23.82 23.23
CA THR A 170 -0.49 24.90 23.04
C THR A 170 -1.30 25.11 24.30
N SER A 171 -1.86 24.07 24.89
CA SER A 171 -2.63 24.15 26.14
C SER A 171 -1.79 24.65 27.33
N ASN A 172 -0.51 24.27 27.39
CA ASN A 172 0.41 24.75 28.43
C ASN A 172 0.58 26.29 28.43
N LYS A 173 0.39 26.95 27.28
CA LYS A 173 0.47 28.43 27.24
C LYS A 173 -0.64 29.12 28.06
N ALA A 174 -1.78 28.44 28.20
CA ALA A 174 -2.92 28.95 28.96
C ALA A 174 -2.92 28.51 30.44
N LEU A 175 -2.07 27.52 30.80
CA LEU A 175 -2.04 26.95 32.14
C LEU A 175 -0.94 27.55 33.02
N PRO A 176 -1.17 27.70 34.37
CA PRO A 176 -0.13 28.03 35.33
C PRO A 176 1.02 27.01 35.29
N ALA A 177 2.25 27.44 35.60
CA ALA A 177 3.45 26.61 35.54
C ALA A 177 3.35 25.27 36.32
N GLU A 178 2.58 25.28 37.41
CA GLU A 178 2.35 24.10 38.27
C GLU A 178 1.40 23.05 37.64
N GLN A 179 0.61 23.44 36.63
CA GLN A 179 -0.39 22.60 35.96
C GLN A 179 0.03 22.23 34.53
N GLN A 180 1.21 22.66 34.11
CA GLN A 180 1.70 22.33 32.77
C GLN A 180 2.03 20.87 32.65
N MET A 181 1.62 20.26 31.54
CA MET A 181 1.87 18.87 31.22
C MET A 181 3.23 18.74 30.52
N GLU A 182 3.96 17.68 30.83
CA GLU A 182 5.17 17.32 30.10
C GLU A 182 4.83 16.75 28.72
N THR A 183 5.67 17.05 27.72
CA THR A 183 5.57 16.45 26.40
C THR A 183 6.05 15.00 26.42
N TRP A 184 5.43 14.18 25.60
CA TRP A 184 5.74 12.75 25.55
C TRP A 184 6.98 12.50 24.68
N GLY A 185 7.90 11.68 25.17
CA GLY A 185 9.05 11.18 24.40
C GLY A 185 8.63 10.10 23.39
N LEU A 186 9.56 9.76 22.48
CA LEU A 186 9.34 8.83 21.38
C LEU A 186 8.70 7.50 21.83
N PHE A 187 9.12 6.94 22.94
CA PHE A 187 8.70 5.65 23.47
C PHE A 187 7.78 5.73 24.70
N SER A 188 7.29 6.90 25.06
CA SER A 188 6.37 7.07 26.21
C SER A 188 5.09 6.23 26.06
N VAL A 189 4.60 6.07 24.85
CA VAL A 189 3.40 5.28 24.52
C VAL A 189 3.67 3.78 24.35
N THR A 190 4.93 3.36 24.25
CA THR A 190 5.32 1.97 23.95
C THR A 190 4.72 0.93 24.90
N PRO A 191 4.66 1.14 26.22
CA PRO A 191 4.06 0.14 27.12
C PRO A 191 2.58 -0.13 26.78
N VAL A 192 1.83 0.91 26.44
CA VAL A 192 0.42 0.81 26.03
C VAL A 192 0.33 0.13 24.66
N GLY A 193 1.16 0.54 23.70
CA GLY A 193 1.20 -0.04 22.36
C GLY A 193 1.52 -1.53 22.37
N VAL A 194 2.51 -1.95 23.16
CA VAL A 194 2.85 -3.38 23.35
C VAL A 194 1.68 -4.15 23.95
N ALA A 195 1.05 -3.63 25.00
CA ALA A 195 -0.11 -4.25 25.61
C ALA A 195 -1.27 -4.43 24.62
N LEU A 196 -1.54 -3.42 23.79
CA LEU A 196 -2.56 -3.46 22.75
C LEU A 196 -2.24 -4.51 21.68
N ILE A 197 -0.99 -4.58 21.20
CA ILE A 197 -0.57 -5.59 20.22
C ILE A 197 -0.70 -6.99 20.80
N ILE A 198 -0.23 -7.23 22.02
CA ILE A 198 -0.34 -8.55 22.67
C ILE A 198 -1.81 -8.93 22.82
N THR A 199 -2.65 -8.02 23.27
CA THR A 199 -4.10 -8.26 23.43
C THR A 199 -4.77 -8.52 22.08
N GLY A 200 -4.43 -7.75 21.05
CA GLY A 200 -4.94 -7.95 19.68
C GLY A 200 -4.53 -9.30 19.10
N ILE A 201 -3.26 -9.70 19.26
CA ILE A 201 -2.78 -11.01 18.84
C ILE A 201 -3.50 -12.12 19.61
N ALA A 202 -3.59 -12.00 20.94
CA ALA A 202 -4.28 -12.98 21.78
C ALA A 202 -5.77 -13.11 21.37
N TYR A 203 -6.43 -12.00 21.08
CA TYR A 203 -7.81 -12.01 20.60
C TYR A 203 -7.94 -12.83 19.32
N PHE A 204 -7.10 -12.60 18.30
CA PHE A 204 -7.20 -13.33 17.04
C PHE A 204 -6.77 -14.80 17.16
N VAL A 205 -5.86 -15.15 18.06
CA VAL A 205 -5.48 -16.54 18.32
C VAL A 205 -6.60 -17.31 19.00
N ILE A 206 -7.27 -16.68 19.97
CA ILE A 206 -8.32 -17.34 20.79
C ILE A 206 -9.69 -17.27 20.08
N ALA A 207 -10.11 -16.07 19.70
CA ALA A 207 -11.43 -15.80 19.15
C ALA A 207 -11.47 -15.89 17.61
N GLY A 208 -10.33 -15.85 16.91
CA GLY A 208 -10.26 -15.81 15.45
C GLY A 208 -10.99 -16.99 14.78
N ARG A 209 -10.97 -18.16 15.39
CA ARG A 209 -11.71 -19.33 14.89
C ARG A 209 -13.24 -19.15 14.85
N PHE A 210 -13.78 -18.22 15.65
CA PHE A 210 -15.21 -17.92 15.72
C PHE A 210 -15.59 -16.66 14.93
N VAL A 211 -14.71 -15.67 14.91
CA VAL A 211 -14.97 -14.34 14.35
C VAL A 211 -14.55 -14.27 12.87
N LEU A 212 -13.45 -14.93 12.49
CA LEU A 212 -12.95 -14.85 11.14
C LEU A 212 -13.74 -15.77 10.20
N PRO A 213 -14.17 -15.27 9.02
CA PRO A 213 -14.94 -16.05 8.06
C PRO A 213 -14.12 -17.24 7.53
N LYS A 214 -14.77 -18.38 7.39
CA LYS A 214 -14.23 -19.59 6.77
C LYS A 214 -14.49 -19.60 5.26
N THR A 215 -14.33 -18.49 4.58
CA THR A 215 -14.43 -18.48 3.12
C THR A 215 -13.34 -19.36 2.54
N LYS A 216 -13.75 -20.43 1.88
CA LYS A 216 -12.83 -21.16 0.99
C LYS A 216 -12.29 -20.14 -0.01
N SER A 217 -10.98 -20.16 -0.22
CA SER A 217 -10.31 -19.30 -1.18
C SER A 217 -10.99 -19.46 -2.55
N GLU A 218 -11.95 -18.59 -2.85
CA GLU A 218 -12.23 -18.24 -4.23
C GLU A 218 -11.06 -17.38 -4.66
N SER A 219 -10.28 -17.93 -5.55
CA SER A 219 -9.14 -17.28 -6.17
C SER A 219 -9.56 -15.91 -6.69
N SER A 220 -8.98 -14.86 -6.09
CA SER A 220 -8.79 -13.51 -6.65
C SER A 220 -9.91 -12.95 -7.52
N THR A 221 -10.86 -12.23 -6.93
CA THR A 221 -11.95 -11.52 -7.62
C THR A 221 -11.43 -10.41 -8.57
N SER A 222 -10.29 -9.79 -8.28
CA SER A 222 -9.71 -8.76 -9.17
C SER A 222 -9.08 -9.33 -10.45
N GLY A 223 -8.62 -10.59 -10.43
CA GLY A 223 -8.15 -11.27 -11.65
C GLY A 223 -9.30 -11.79 -12.52
N SER A 224 -10.49 -12.05 -11.93
CA SER A 224 -11.67 -12.50 -12.67
C SER A 224 -12.31 -11.35 -13.46
N ASP A 225 -12.38 -10.16 -12.90
CA ASP A 225 -13.01 -9.00 -13.57
C ASP A 225 -12.18 -8.56 -14.79
N ALA A 226 -10.87 -8.49 -14.66
CA ALA A 226 -9.97 -8.20 -15.78
C ALA A 226 -10.06 -9.28 -16.86
N MET A 227 -10.04 -10.57 -16.47
CA MET A 227 -10.16 -11.66 -17.42
C MET A 227 -11.54 -11.71 -18.09
N GLN A 228 -12.60 -11.37 -17.37
CA GLN A 228 -13.95 -11.27 -17.90
C GLN A 228 -14.06 -10.14 -18.94
N TYR A 229 -13.43 -9.00 -18.69
CA TYR A 229 -13.32 -7.91 -19.66
C TYR A 229 -12.62 -8.39 -20.95
N PHE A 230 -11.48 -9.08 -20.87
CA PHE A 230 -10.77 -9.60 -22.04
C PHE A 230 -11.57 -10.67 -22.77
N GLN A 231 -12.37 -11.45 -22.05
CA GLN A 231 -13.28 -12.43 -22.64
C GLN A 231 -14.43 -11.75 -23.38
N ASP A 232 -15.05 -10.74 -22.77
CA ASP A 232 -16.22 -10.06 -23.33
C ASP A 232 -15.85 -9.17 -24.53
N VAL A 233 -14.71 -8.46 -24.46
CA VAL A 233 -14.29 -7.51 -25.50
C VAL A 233 -13.54 -8.20 -26.64
N TYR A 234 -12.60 -9.07 -26.30
CA TYR A 234 -11.71 -9.72 -27.29
C TYR A 234 -11.98 -11.20 -27.49
N GLY A 235 -12.93 -11.75 -26.75
CA GLY A 235 -13.22 -13.19 -26.78
C GLY A 235 -12.04 -14.06 -26.29
N VAL A 236 -11.11 -13.49 -25.56
CA VAL A 236 -9.89 -14.15 -25.08
C VAL A 236 -10.14 -14.78 -23.73
N ASN A 237 -10.22 -16.12 -23.69
CA ASN A 237 -10.43 -16.88 -22.46
C ASN A 237 -9.19 -17.75 -22.19
N TYR A 238 -8.20 -17.18 -21.52
CA TYR A 238 -6.96 -17.88 -21.21
C TYR A 238 -6.85 -18.17 -19.71
N SER A 239 -6.41 -19.39 -19.40
CA SER A 239 -6.05 -19.79 -18.05
C SER A 239 -4.54 -19.98 -17.90
N LEU A 240 -4.01 -19.55 -16.78
CA LEU A 240 -2.62 -19.81 -16.38
C LEU A 240 -2.59 -21.11 -15.57
N SER A 241 -1.74 -22.04 -15.98
CA SER A 241 -1.62 -23.35 -15.32
C SER A 241 -0.17 -23.83 -15.29
N GLU A 242 0.16 -24.60 -14.26
CA GLU A 242 1.44 -25.32 -14.17
C GLU A 242 1.25 -26.77 -14.61
N VAL A 243 2.17 -27.24 -15.44
CA VAL A 243 2.24 -28.65 -15.87
C VAL A 243 3.65 -29.19 -15.66
N VAL A 244 3.73 -30.43 -15.25
CA VAL A 244 5.00 -31.16 -15.06
C VAL A 244 5.19 -32.11 -16.22
N VAL A 245 6.39 -32.13 -16.80
CA VAL A 245 6.79 -33.01 -17.89
C VAL A 245 7.34 -34.32 -17.31
N PRO A 246 6.64 -35.47 -17.42
CA PRO A 246 7.17 -36.74 -16.93
C PRO A 246 8.26 -37.30 -17.87
N GLU A 247 9.07 -38.23 -17.36
CA GLU A 247 10.19 -38.84 -18.12
C GLU A 247 9.77 -39.53 -19.45
N GLY A 248 8.54 -40.00 -19.54
CA GLY A 248 8.00 -40.65 -20.75
C GLY A 248 7.23 -39.70 -21.67
N SER A 249 7.31 -38.40 -21.51
CA SER A 249 6.57 -37.45 -22.35
C SER A 249 7.14 -37.37 -23.77
N PRO A 250 6.28 -37.39 -24.82
CA PRO A 250 6.71 -37.21 -26.20
C PRO A 250 7.20 -35.76 -26.50
N LEU A 251 7.15 -34.87 -25.52
CA LEU A 251 7.63 -33.48 -25.63
C LEU A 251 9.11 -33.35 -25.26
N VAL A 252 9.70 -34.31 -24.60
CA VAL A 252 11.12 -34.30 -24.23
C VAL A 252 11.99 -34.25 -25.49
N GLY A 253 12.94 -33.32 -25.51
CA GLY A 253 13.84 -33.05 -26.64
C GLY A 253 13.25 -32.13 -27.72
N LYS A 254 11.99 -31.68 -27.60
CA LYS A 254 11.39 -30.70 -28.53
C LYS A 254 11.64 -29.27 -28.06
N LEU A 255 11.70 -28.35 -29.02
CA LEU A 255 11.85 -26.94 -28.74
C LEU A 255 10.52 -26.28 -28.30
N ILE A 256 10.60 -25.29 -27.42
CA ILE A 256 9.43 -24.54 -26.97
C ILE A 256 8.64 -23.95 -28.17
N ASP A 257 9.32 -23.39 -29.17
CA ASP A 257 8.66 -22.75 -30.34
C ASP A 257 7.84 -23.78 -31.18
N GLU A 258 8.33 -25.00 -31.33
CA GLU A 258 7.61 -26.07 -32.02
C GLU A 258 6.33 -26.50 -31.28
N ILE A 259 6.43 -26.60 -29.96
CA ILE A 259 5.32 -27.01 -29.10
C ILE A 259 4.26 -25.90 -29.02
N GLU A 260 4.68 -24.64 -28.85
CA GLU A 260 3.78 -23.51 -28.82
C GLU A 260 2.95 -23.40 -30.10
N GLY A 261 3.58 -23.58 -31.27
CA GLY A 261 2.90 -23.55 -32.57
C GLY A 261 1.94 -24.73 -32.78
N ALA A 262 2.37 -25.95 -32.44
CA ALA A 262 1.58 -27.16 -32.65
C ALA A 262 0.37 -27.29 -31.69
N CYS A 263 0.48 -26.78 -30.47
CA CYS A 263 -0.53 -26.95 -29.43
C CYS A 263 -1.37 -25.68 -29.15
N ARG A 264 -1.08 -24.57 -29.82
CA ARG A 264 -1.77 -23.26 -29.64
C ARG A 264 -1.76 -22.81 -28.18
N ILE A 265 -0.61 -22.85 -27.55
CA ILE A 265 -0.36 -22.47 -26.16
C ILE A 265 0.79 -21.47 -26.07
N ARG A 266 0.94 -20.85 -24.89
CA ARG A 266 2.11 -20.02 -24.56
C ARG A 266 2.79 -20.52 -23.30
N ILE A 267 4.07 -20.80 -23.39
CA ILE A 267 4.92 -21.12 -22.25
C ILE A 267 5.57 -19.81 -21.78
N ILE A 268 5.27 -19.38 -20.57
CA ILE A 268 5.72 -18.12 -19.98
C ILE A 268 6.69 -18.32 -18.82
N ALA A 269 6.80 -19.53 -18.29
CA ALA A 269 7.75 -19.88 -17.24
C ALA A 269 8.23 -21.30 -17.39
N THR A 270 9.50 -21.54 -17.03
CA THR A 270 10.08 -22.89 -16.97
C THR A 270 10.93 -23.02 -15.71
N LYS A 271 10.88 -24.20 -15.07
CA LYS A 271 11.80 -24.59 -14.01
C LYS A 271 12.41 -25.94 -14.38
N ARG A 272 13.74 -25.97 -14.44
CA ARG A 272 14.52 -27.21 -14.62
C ARG A 272 14.76 -27.93 -13.29
N SER A 273 15.16 -29.17 -13.35
CA SER A 273 15.53 -29.96 -12.15
C SER A 273 16.71 -29.35 -11.36
N SER A 274 17.54 -28.55 -12.01
CA SER A 274 18.69 -27.85 -11.44
C SER A 274 18.37 -26.53 -10.74
N ASP A 275 17.11 -26.26 -10.41
CA ASP A 275 16.64 -24.97 -9.85
C ASP A 275 16.83 -23.74 -10.76
N ASP A 276 17.17 -23.93 -12.05
CA ASP A 276 17.19 -22.86 -13.05
C ASP A 276 15.74 -22.49 -13.40
N ILE A 277 15.27 -21.40 -12.78
CA ILE A 277 13.92 -20.86 -12.97
C ILE A 277 14.01 -19.71 -13.96
N ARG A 278 13.27 -19.79 -15.07
CA ARG A 278 13.15 -18.72 -16.06
C ARG A 278 11.70 -18.30 -16.16
N ILE A 279 11.43 -17.02 -15.94
CA ILE A 279 10.08 -16.48 -15.84
C ILE A 279 9.92 -15.24 -16.69
N GLY A 280 8.75 -15.15 -17.29
CA GLY A 280 8.33 -14.04 -18.12
C GLY A 280 8.83 -14.14 -19.57
N PRO A 281 8.20 -13.34 -20.45
CA PRO A 281 8.45 -13.43 -21.89
C PRO A 281 9.90 -13.14 -22.28
N GLY A 282 10.58 -12.24 -21.57
CA GLY A 282 11.97 -11.86 -21.89
C GLY A 282 13.03 -12.87 -21.47
N ALA A 283 12.74 -13.73 -20.50
CA ALA A 283 13.69 -14.69 -19.95
C ALA A 283 13.68 -16.06 -20.67
N LEU A 284 12.62 -16.34 -21.44
CA LEU A 284 12.44 -17.61 -22.14
C LEU A 284 12.86 -17.48 -23.61
N ALA A 285 13.98 -18.11 -23.94
CA ALA A 285 14.39 -18.27 -25.33
C ALA A 285 13.55 -19.35 -26.02
N ARG A 286 13.30 -19.20 -27.31
CA ARG A 286 12.46 -20.13 -28.09
C ARG A 286 13.14 -21.48 -28.37
N ASP A 287 14.46 -21.47 -28.34
CA ASP A 287 15.37 -22.60 -28.58
C ASP A 287 15.63 -23.41 -27.31
N VAL A 288 14.85 -23.22 -26.24
CA VAL A 288 14.93 -24.06 -25.05
C VAL A 288 14.28 -25.40 -25.32
N GLU A 289 15.06 -26.47 -25.11
CA GLU A 289 14.57 -27.85 -25.17
C GLU A 289 13.82 -28.21 -23.89
N ILE A 290 12.73 -28.97 -24.06
CA ILE A 290 11.97 -29.52 -22.96
C ILE A 290 12.69 -30.73 -22.38
N GLU A 291 12.94 -30.71 -21.10
CA GLU A 291 13.59 -31.81 -20.35
C GLU A 291 12.59 -32.55 -19.47
N ALA A 292 12.87 -33.83 -19.18
CA ALA A 292 12.08 -34.60 -18.23
C ALA A 292 12.18 -34.00 -16.82
N GLY A 293 11.07 -33.96 -16.10
CA GLY A 293 10.98 -33.35 -14.77
C GLY A 293 10.80 -31.84 -14.78
N MET A 294 10.83 -31.19 -15.96
CA MET A 294 10.65 -29.75 -16.10
C MET A 294 9.22 -29.33 -15.70
N ILE A 295 9.10 -28.22 -15.00
CA ILE A 295 7.80 -27.59 -14.70
C ILE A 295 7.62 -26.41 -15.66
N LEU A 296 6.46 -26.37 -16.32
CA LEU A 296 6.11 -25.33 -17.28
C LEU A 296 4.93 -24.50 -16.76
N GLY A 297 5.07 -23.18 -16.80
CA GLY A 297 3.97 -22.24 -16.64
C GLY A 297 3.37 -21.91 -18.00
N VAL A 298 2.11 -22.28 -18.22
CA VAL A 298 1.45 -22.25 -19.53
C VAL A 298 0.22 -21.36 -19.47
N ILE A 299 0.10 -20.45 -20.45
CA ILE A 299 -1.13 -19.71 -20.74
C ILE A 299 -1.77 -20.30 -21.98
N ALA A 300 -3.01 -20.71 -21.87
CA ALA A 300 -3.79 -21.25 -22.99
C ALA A 300 -5.29 -21.18 -22.72
N ASP A 301 -6.08 -21.26 -23.79
CA ASP A 301 -7.48 -21.61 -23.69
C ASP A 301 -7.65 -22.97 -22.99
N PRO A 302 -8.65 -23.15 -22.12
CA PRO A 302 -8.84 -24.40 -21.38
C PRO A 302 -8.90 -25.65 -22.24
N ALA A 303 -9.47 -25.56 -23.47
CA ALA A 303 -9.54 -26.66 -24.41
C ALA A 303 -8.15 -27.00 -24.95
N ASN A 304 -7.37 -26.02 -25.36
CA ASN A 304 -5.99 -26.20 -25.83
C ASN A 304 -5.07 -26.72 -24.74
N LEU A 305 -5.23 -26.23 -23.50
CA LEU A 305 -4.47 -26.70 -22.34
C LEU A 305 -4.72 -28.18 -22.05
N ASN A 306 -5.98 -28.61 -22.08
CA ASN A 306 -6.32 -30.03 -21.88
C ASN A 306 -5.75 -30.90 -22.99
N ASN A 307 -5.91 -30.50 -24.25
CA ASN A 307 -5.31 -31.21 -25.41
C ASN A 307 -3.77 -31.29 -25.32
N PHE A 308 -3.12 -30.21 -24.88
CA PHE A 308 -1.68 -30.19 -24.64
C PHE A 308 -1.27 -31.16 -23.53
N ALA A 309 -2.01 -31.17 -22.42
CA ALA A 309 -1.73 -32.06 -21.30
C ALA A 309 -1.93 -33.55 -21.71
N GLU A 310 -2.98 -33.87 -22.47
CA GLU A 310 -3.25 -35.22 -22.95
C GLU A 310 -2.18 -35.69 -23.96
N LYS A 311 -1.91 -34.86 -24.99
CA LYS A 311 -0.91 -35.22 -26.03
C LYS A 311 0.52 -35.32 -25.49
N GLY A 312 0.84 -34.49 -24.49
CA GLY A 312 2.14 -34.49 -23.84
C GLY A 312 2.28 -35.48 -22.69
N HIS A 313 1.21 -36.18 -22.32
CA HIS A 313 1.14 -37.00 -21.10
C HIS A 313 1.55 -36.20 -19.85
N LEU A 314 1.18 -34.89 -19.77
CA LEU A 314 1.63 -33.98 -18.75
C LEU A 314 0.77 -34.10 -17.49
N LYS A 315 1.41 -33.90 -16.33
CA LYS A 315 0.69 -33.82 -15.06
C LYS A 315 0.30 -32.36 -14.79
N LYS A 316 -0.99 -32.05 -14.92
CA LYS A 316 -1.52 -30.72 -14.58
C LYS A 316 -1.57 -30.55 -13.05
N LEU A 317 -1.00 -29.47 -12.53
CA LEU A 317 -1.11 -29.10 -11.13
C LEU A 317 -2.42 -28.33 -10.90
N ARG A 318 -3.08 -28.58 -9.76
CA ARG A 318 -4.38 -27.96 -9.46
C ARG A 318 -4.27 -26.48 -9.15
N GLN A 319 -3.11 -26.01 -8.74
CA GLN A 319 -2.82 -24.62 -8.39
C GLN A 319 -1.39 -24.30 -8.83
N LEU A 320 -1.13 -23.01 -9.03
CA LEU A 320 0.23 -22.50 -9.21
C LEU A 320 0.99 -22.66 -7.88
N THR A 321 2.06 -23.42 -7.89
CA THR A 321 2.89 -23.69 -6.71
C THR A 321 4.31 -23.17 -6.89
N THR A 322 4.90 -23.47 -8.04
CA THR A 322 6.29 -23.14 -8.36
C THR A 322 6.44 -21.69 -8.79
N PHE A 323 5.52 -21.20 -9.63
CA PHE A 323 5.55 -19.85 -10.19
C PHE A 323 4.50 -18.92 -9.56
N SER A 324 3.89 -19.33 -8.45
CA SER A 324 2.81 -18.58 -7.78
C SER A 324 3.19 -17.15 -7.39
N GLU A 325 4.47 -16.91 -7.09
CA GLU A 325 4.97 -15.60 -6.74
C GLU A 325 5.20 -14.69 -7.94
N ASP A 326 5.89 -15.22 -8.96
CA ASP A 326 6.39 -14.41 -10.07
C ASP A 326 5.36 -14.22 -11.19
N LEU A 327 4.39 -15.14 -11.28
CA LEU A 327 3.22 -15.05 -12.16
C LEU A 327 1.96 -14.59 -11.41
N SER A 328 2.14 -14.09 -10.18
CA SER A 328 1.03 -13.48 -9.43
C SER A 328 0.49 -12.25 -10.17
N THR A 329 -0.80 -11.97 -10.03
CA THR A 329 -1.45 -10.79 -10.61
C THR A 329 -0.83 -9.47 -10.15
N SER A 330 -0.08 -9.48 -9.03
CA SER A 330 0.70 -8.33 -8.55
C SER A 330 2.00 -8.08 -9.33
N LYS A 331 2.54 -9.09 -10.04
CA LYS A 331 3.81 -8.95 -10.79
C LYS A 331 3.64 -9.02 -12.30
N ALA A 332 2.64 -9.74 -12.78
CA ALA A 332 2.41 -9.97 -14.19
C ALA A 332 0.91 -10.14 -14.49
N GLY A 333 0.52 -9.84 -15.71
CA GLY A 333 -0.88 -9.98 -16.13
C GLY A 333 -1.07 -9.74 -17.62
N ILE A 334 -2.35 -9.69 -18.01
CA ILE A 334 -2.74 -9.37 -19.38
C ILE A 334 -2.93 -7.86 -19.48
N ALA A 335 -2.41 -7.29 -20.55
CA ALA A 335 -2.49 -5.87 -20.85
C ALA A 335 -2.82 -5.62 -22.32
N GLU A 336 -3.35 -4.46 -22.59
CA GLU A 336 -3.65 -3.93 -23.92
C GLU A 336 -2.59 -2.90 -24.31
N VAL A 337 -2.07 -3.04 -25.51
CA VAL A 337 -1.06 -2.14 -26.08
C VAL A 337 -1.41 -1.85 -27.52
N VAL A 338 -1.48 -0.58 -27.89
CA VAL A 338 -1.78 -0.13 -29.26
C VAL A 338 -0.53 0.28 -30.00
N ILE A 339 -0.44 -0.03 -31.28
CA ILE A 339 0.62 0.43 -32.18
C ILE A 339 0.25 1.80 -32.73
N PRO A 340 0.93 2.90 -32.31
CA PRO A 340 0.64 4.23 -32.80
C PRO A 340 1.11 4.44 -34.24
N PRO A 341 0.56 5.44 -34.95
CA PRO A 341 0.92 5.72 -36.35
C PRO A 341 2.39 6.03 -36.60
N GLY A 342 3.12 6.50 -35.57
CA GLY A 342 4.56 6.81 -35.63
C GLY A 342 5.48 5.67 -35.21
N SER A 343 4.97 4.46 -34.95
CA SER A 343 5.76 3.35 -34.44
C SER A 343 6.74 2.81 -35.50
N SER A 344 7.97 2.54 -35.05
CA SER A 344 9.00 1.88 -35.86
C SER A 344 8.72 0.39 -36.14
N LEU A 345 7.69 -0.16 -35.51
CA LEU A 345 7.26 -1.54 -35.61
C LEU A 345 6.32 -1.80 -36.79
N ILE A 346 5.78 -0.75 -37.40
CA ILE A 346 4.85 -0.87 -38.52
C ILE A 346 5.54 -1.58 -39.69
N GLY A 347 4.83 -2.57 -40.26
CA GLY A 347 5.33 -3.39 -41.37
C GLY A 347 6.24 -4.56 -40.94
N LYS A 348 6.63 -4.65 -39.67
CA LYS A 348 7.39 -5.77 -39.10
C LYS A 348 6.46 -6.70 -38.31
N SER A 349 6.79 -7.97 -38.25
CA SER A 349 6.05 -8.92 -37.43
C SER A 349 6.55 -8.93 -35.99
N ALA A 350 5.74 -9.44 -35.06
CA ALA A 350 6.14 -9.64 -33.67
C ALA A 350 7.38 -10.54 -33.54
N ARG A 351 7.59 -11.43 -34.51
CA ARG A 351 8.78 -12.30 -34.61
C ARG A 351 10.01 -11.52 -35.04
N ASP A 352 9.91 -10.66 -36.05
CA ASP A 352 11.03 -9.85 -36.57
C ASP A 352 11.59 -8.90 -35.55
N VAL A 353 10.71 -8.30 -34.71
CA VAL A 353 11.10 -7.36 -33.65
C VAL A 353 11.48 -8.04 -32.34
N TRP A 354 11.47 -9.37 -32.31
CA TRP A 354 11.74 -10.14 -31.08
C TRP A 354 10.88 -9.68 -29.89
N MET A 355 9.57 -9.49 -30.11
CA MET A 355 8.62 -8.87 -29.18
C MET A 355 8.78 -9.37 -27.73
N ARG A 356 8.97 -10.68 -27.54
CA ARG A 356 9.17 -11.28 -26.19
C ARG A 356 10.49 -10.87 -25.56
N LYS A 357 11.60 -10.94 -26.32
CA LYS A 357 12.96 -10.70 -25.79
C LYS A 357 13.24 -9.22 -25.59
N THR A 358 12.83 -8.38 -26.55
CA THR A 358 13.14 -6.96 -26.56
C THR A 358 12.23 -6.16 -25.66
N TYR A 359 10.92 -6.44 -25.71
CA TYR A 359 9.90 -5.66 -25.04
C TYR A 359 9.26 -6.37 -23.84
N GLY A 360 9.50 -7.68 -23.67
CA GLY A 360 8.90 -8.47 -22.60
C GLY A 360 7.40 -8.76 -22.80
N LEU A 361 6.93 -8.71 -24.05
CA LEU A 361 5.52 -8.88 -24.40
C LEU A 361 5.25 -10.24 -25.03
N ALA A 362 4.46 -11.10 -24.40
CA ALA A 362 3.94 -12.32 -24.99
C ALA A 362 2.58 -12.02 -25.61
N MET A 363 2.53 -11.87 -26.93
CA MET A 363 1.30 -11.61 -27.66
C MET A 363 0.39 -12.84 -27.63
N ILE A 364 -0.85 -12.67 -27.15
CA ILE A 364 -1.89 -13.69 -27.06
C ILE A 364 -3.08 -13.40 -27.98
N GLY A 365 -3.24 -12.15 -28.42
CA GLY A 365 -4.24 -11.72 -29.37
C GLY A 365 -3.81 -10.50 -30.14
N LEU A 366 -4.37 -10.31 -31.33
CA LEU A 366 -4.24 -9.14 -32.18
C LEU A 366 -5.64 -8.70 -32.61
N HIS A 367 -6.07 -7.53 -32.15
CA HIS A 367 -7.33 -6.95 -32.58
C HIS A 367 -7.09 -5.95 -33.69
N ARG A 368 -7.71 -6.16 -34.84
CA ARG A 368 -7.56 -5.37 -36.07
C ARG A 368 -8.89 -5.30 -36.79
N ASP A 369 -9.29 -4.14 -37.26
CA ASP A 369 -10.50 -3.93 -38.09
C ASP A 369 -11.80 -4.51 -37.50
N GLY A 370 -11.92 -4.53 -36.15
CA GLY A 370 -13.07 -5.06 -35.44
C GLY A 370 -13.05 -6.60 -35.21
N GLU A 371 -12.01 -7.28 -35.65
CA GLU A 371 -11.83 -8.72 -35.44
C GLU A 371 -10.65 -9.02 -34.55
N THR A 372 -10.79 -10.02 -33.66
CA THR A 372 -9.69 -10.48 -32.80
C THR A 372 -9.12 -11.77 -33.35
N LEU A 373 -7.89 -11.66 -33.86
CA LEU A 373 -7.07 -12.80 -34.27
C LEU A 373 -6.39 -13.39 -33.04
N ARG A 374 -6.37 -14.73 -32.93
CA ARG A 374 -5.85 -15.45 -31.75
C ARG A 374 -4.65 -16.31 -32.09
N GLU A 375 -4.13 -16.96 -31.08
CA GLU A 375 -3.13 -18.01 -31.23
C GLU A 375 -3.68 -19.13 -32.14
N GLY A 376 -3.01 -19.36 -33.25
CA GLY A 376 -3.47 -20.25 -34.32
C GLY A 376 -3.75 -19.56 -35.63
N ASP A 377 -3.98 -18.21 -35.62
CA ASP A 377 -4.14 -17.40 -36.82
C ASP A 377 -2.79 -16.80 -37.28
N ASP A 378 -1.69 -17.40 -36.84
CA ASP A 378 -0.30 -17.00 -37.15
C ASP A 378 0.03 -15.53 -36.84
N ILE A 379 -0.61 -14.99 -35.79
CA ILE A 379 -0.48 -13.59 -35.36
C ILE A 379 0.97 -13.14 -35.16
N ARG A 380 1.88 -14.08 -34.91
CA ARG A 380 3.31 -13.80 -34.68
C ARG A 380 4.06 -13.36 -35.94
N ASN A 381 3.65 -13.88 -37.08
CA ASN A 381 4.27 -13.61 -38.38
C ASN A 381 3.55 -12.50 -39.17
N MET A 382 2.40 -12.03 -38.64
CA MET A 382 1.67 -10.92 -39.25
C MET A 382 2.41 -9.60 -39.08
N ALA A 383 2.50 -8.83 -40.18
CA ALA A 383 3.01 -7.47 -40.14
C ALA A 383 2.08 -6.55 -39.34
N LEU A 384 2.64 -5.85 -38.34
CA LEU A 384 1.93 -4.91 -37.49
C LEU A 384 1.52 -3.66 -38.27
N ARG A 385 0.37 -3.11 -37.96
CA ARG A 385 -0.18 -1.90 -38.57
C ARG A 385 -0.49 -0.85 -37.50
N ALA A 386 -0.54 0.39 -37.92
CA ALA A 386 -1.04 1.45 -37.05
C ALA A 386 -2.51 1.18 -36.65
N GLY A 387 -2.81 1.34 -35.38
CA GLY A 387 -4.13 1.05 -34.82
C GLY A 387 -4.35 -0.40 -34.37
N ASP A 388 -3.40 -1.31 -34.61
CA ASP A 388 -3.45 -2.67 -34.05
C ASP A 388 -3.45 -2.62 -32.53
N THR A 389 -4.41 -3.29 -31.90
CA THR A 389 -4.43 -3.50 -30.46
C THR A 389 -3.88 -4.90 -30.16
N LEU A 390 -2.76 -4.94 -29.45
CA LEU A 390 -2.14 -6.19 -29.02
C LEU A 390 -2.65 -6.54 -27.63
N VAL A 391 -3.23 -7.72 -27.48
CA VAL A 391 -3.49 -8.32 -26.18
C VAL A 391 -2.27 -9.14 -25.80
N VAL A 392 -1.59 -8.75 -24.72
CA VAL A 392 -0.30 -9.31 -24.34
C VAL A 392 -0.29 -9.77 -22.89
N HIS A 393 0.41 -10.86 -22.60
CA HIS A 393 0.84 -11.17 -21.24
C HIS A 393 2.23 -10.58 -21.03
N THR A 394 2.39 -9.85 -19.91
CA THR A 394 3.65 -9.17 -19.59
C THR A 394 3.83 -9.03 -18.09
N SER A 395 5.06 -8.77 -17.64
CA SER A 395 5.31 -8.27 -16.29
C SER A 395 5.01 -6.78 -16.23
N TRP A 396 4.51 -6.30 -15.08
CA TRP A 396 4.20 -4.88 -14.93
C TRP A 396 5.42 -3.97 -15.09
N ILE A 397 6.61 -4.46 -14.72
CA ILE A 397 7.89 -3.74 -14.97
C ILE A 397 8.14 -3.57 -16.49
N ALA A 398 7.87 -4.61 -17.28
CA ALA A 398 8.04 -4.51 -18.72
C ALA A 398 7.00 -3.56 -19.34
N LEU A 399 5.77 -3.58 -18.84
CA LEU A 399 4.69 -2.69 -19.27
C LEU A 399 5.04 -1.22 -19.00
N GLU A 400 5.50 -0.90 -17.79
CA GLU A 400 5.96 0.46 -17.43
C GLU A 400 7.13 0.94 -18.30
N ARG A 401 8.06 0.03 -18.64
CA ARG A 401 9.17 0.38 -19.54
C ARG A 401 8.70 0.75 -20.93
N ILE A 402 7.72 0.06 -21.49
CA ILE A 402 7.18 0.35 -22.83
C ILE A 402 6.24 1.55 -22.84
N GLU A 403 5.64 1.92 -21.72
CA GLU A 403 4.83 3.14 -21.57
C GLU A 403 5.67 4.40 -21.92
N LYS A 404 6.98 4.35 -21.66
CA LYS A 404 7.94 5.43 -22.00
C LYS A 404 8.44 5.36 -23.45
N SER A 405 8.06 4.34 -24.23
CA SER A 405 8.48 4.16 -25.61
C SER A 405 7.49 4.81 -26.59
N HIS A 406 8.00 5.43 -27.64
CA HIS A 406 7.17 5.98 -28.70
C HIS A 406 6.55 4.92 -29.63
N ASP A 407 6.98 3.65 -29.51
CA ASP A 407 6.52 2.55 -30.36
C ASP A 407 5.21 1.94 -29.91
N PHE A 408 4.78 2.23 -28.67
CA PHE A 408 3.58 1.67 -28.07
C PHE A 408 2.76 2.73 -27.33
N VAL A 409 1.46 2.53 -27.30
CA VAL A 409 0.53 3.23 -26.39
C VAL A 409 -0.08 2.17 -25.47
N VAL A 410 0.21 2.25 -24.19
CA VAL A 410 -0.37 1.34 -23.18
C VAL A 410 -1.79 1.81 -22.87
N VAL A 411 -2.78 0.96 -23.08
CA VAL A 411 -4.20 1.24 -22.83
C VAL A 411 -4.58 0.84 -21.40
N THR A 412 -4.01 -0.24 -20.90
CA THR A 412 -4.23 -0.68 -19.53
C THR A 412 -3.61 0.31 -18.55
N THR A 413 -4.43 1.14 -17.90
CA THR A 413 -3.99 2.20 -16.98
C THR A 413 -3.94 1.74 -15.51
N GLU A 414 -4.74 0.73 -15.17
CA GLU A 414 -4.81 0.21 -13.81
C GLU A 414 -4.06 -1.12 -13.71
N TYR A 415 -2.80 -1.06 -13.31
CA TYR A 415 -1.98 -2.23 -13.01
C TYR A 415 -1.07 -1.95 -11.79
N PRO A 416 -0.70 -3.00 -11.02
CA PRO A 416 0.18 -2.85 -9.88
C PRO A 416 1.56 -2.35 -10.33
N ARG A 417 1.86 -1.08 -10.11
CA ARG A 417 3.21 -0.55 -10.36
C ARG A 417 4.15 -1.16 -9.33
N GLN A 418 5.21 -1.81 -9.80
CA GLN A 418 6.25 -2.30 -8.91
C GLN A 418 7.23 -1.16 -8.64
N GLU A 419 7.26 -0.70 -7.39
CA GLU A 419 8.26 0.26 -6.98
C GLU A 419 9.66 -0.34 -7.13
N GLU A 420 10.55 0.41 -7.75
CA GLU A 420 11.94 0.02 -7.95
C GLU A 420 12.65 -0.09 -6.60
N VAL A 421 12.93 -1.31 -6.16
CA VAL A 421 13.66 -1.54 -4.92
C VAL A 421 15.17 -1.29 -5.15
N ARG A 422 15.80 -0.50 -4.27
CA ARG A 422 17.24 -0.14 -4.33
C ARG A 422 18.05 -0.80 -3.20
N PRO A 423 18.33 -2.11 -3.25
CA PRO A 423 19.00 -2.83 -2.16
C PRO A 423 20.42 -2.32 -1.89
N HIS A 424 21.08 -1.72 -2.90
CA HIS A 424 22.41 -1.13 -2.76
C HIS A 424 22.42 0.16 -1.91
N LYS A 425 21.24 0.74 -1.63
CA LYS A 425 21.06 1.93 -0.80
C LYS A 425 20.63 1.63 0.64
N ILE A 426 20.60 0.36 1.05
CA ILE A 426 20.25 -0.04 2.44
C ILE A 426 21.18 0.63 3.46
N LEU A 427 22.48 0.65 3.19
CA LEU A 427 23.45 1.22 4.13
C LEU A 427 23.24 2.71 4.38
N PRO A 428 23.20 3.60 3.36
CA PRO A 428 22.91 5.01 3.60
C PRO A 428 21.53 5.24 4.24
N ALA A 429 20.50 4.51 3.85
CA ALA A 429 19.17 4.64 4.48
C ALA A 429 19.22 4.30 5.98
N SER A 430 19.90 3.20 6.34
CA SER A 430 20.06 2.80 7.75
C SER A 430 20.86 3.82 8.55
N ILE A 431 21.90 4.42 7.97
CA ILE A 431 22.72 5.45 8.62
C ILE A 431 21.88 6.69 8.90
N PHE A 432 21.17 7.23 7.92
CA PHE A 432 20.38 8.45 8.11
C PHE A 432 19.15 8.25 8.99
N PHE A 433 18.53 7.07 8.93
CA PHE A 433 17.51 6.70 9.90
C PHE A 433 18.08 6.59 11.32
N GLY A 434 19.25 5.96 11.47
CA GLY A 434 19.96 5.86 12.75
C GLY A 434 20.36 7.23 13.32
N ILE A 435 20.82 8.16 12.47
CA ILE A 435 21.14 9.54 12.87
C ILE A 435 19.88 10.25 13.37
N ALA A 436 18.76 10.16 12.62
CA ALA A 436 17.50 10.75 13.05
C ALA A 436 17.06 10.19 14.41
N LEU A 437 17.08 8.86 14.57
CA LEU A 437 16.71 8.19 15.80
C LEU A 437 17.64 8.57 16.96
N PHE A 438 18.95 8.61 16.72
CA PHE A 438 19.94 9.05 17.72
C PHE A 438 19.66 10.49 18.18
N MET A 439 19.42 11.41 17.24
CA MET A 439 19.11 12.80 17.58
C MET A 439 17.83 12.91 18.42
N VAL A 440 16.78 12.14 18.05
CA VAL A 440 15.51 12.13 18.82
C VAL A 440 15.69 11.58 20.24
N LEU A 441 16.58 10.60 20.44
CA LEU A 441 16.73 9.91 21.73
C LEU A 441 17.76 10.55 22.67
N PHE A 442 18.80 11.15 22.11
CA PHE A 442 19.97 11.58 22.88
C PHE A 442 20.22 13.10 22.81
N THR A 443 19.38 13.87 22.14
CA THR A 443 19.52 15.32 22.05
C THR A 443 18.19 16.02 22.34
N ASP A 444 18.27 17.26 22.83
CA ASP A 444 17.09 18.10 23.09
C ASP A 444 16.60 18.87 21.83
N ILE A 445 16.99 18.40 20.64
CA ILE A 445 16.58 19.03 19.39
C ILE A 445 15.11 18.68 19.11
N ARG A 446 14.37 19.65 18.55
CA ARG A 446 12.96 19.45 18.16
C ARG A 446 12.82 18.23 17.26
N LEU A 447 11.79 17.43 17.51
CA LEU A 447 11.49 16.21 16.76
C LEU A 447 11.49 16.42 15.24
N SER A 448 10.89 17.52 14.78
CA SER A 448 10.86 17.88 13.36
C SER A 448 12.25 18.04 12.74
N VAL A 449 13.17 18.71 13.45
CA VAL A 449 14.53 18.94 12.96
C VAL A 449 15.31 17.64 12.89
N ALA A 450 15.22 16.80 13.94
CA ALA A 450 15.87 15.50 13.97
C ALA A 450 15.39 14.58 12.82
N LEU A 451 14.08 14.50 12.63
CA LEU A 451 13.49 13.68 11.55
C LEU A 451 13.79 14.24 10.15
N LEU A 452 13.70 15.58 9.97
CA LEU A 452 14.07 16.21 8.69
C LEU A 452 15.53 15.98 8.34
N THR A 453 16.44 15.96 9.31
CA THR A 453 17.85 15.62 9.07
C THR A 453 17.99 14.23 8.44
N GLY A 454 17.26 13.24 8.96
CA GLY A 454 17.21 11.91 8.36
C GLY A 454 16.58 11.90 6.96
N ALA A 455 15.45 12.57 6.79
CA ALA A 455 14.74 12.63 5.51
C ALA A 455 15.60 13.30 4.41
N ILE A 456 16.20 14.46 4.70
CA ILE A 456 17.11 15.16 3.78
C ILE A 456 18.35 14.30 3.49
N GLY A 457 18.92 13.64 4.49
CA GLY A 457 20.04 12.72 4.32
C GLY A 457 19.72 11.58 3.35
N MET A 458 18.52 11.02 3.39
CA MET A 458 18.07 9.98 2.44
C MET A 458 17.97 10.53 1.01
N VAL A 459 17.49 11.75 0.82
CA VAL A 459 17.43 12.39 -0.51
C VAL A 459 18.84 12.69 -1.02
N LEU A 460 19.69 13.32 -0.22
CA LEU A 460 21.06 13.68 -0.61
C LEU A 460 21.93 12.46 -0.91
N SER A 461 21.71 11.33 -0.24
CA SER A 461 22.42 10.08 -0.51
C SER A 461 21.85 9.29 -1.70
N GLY A 462 20.78 9.78 -2.34
CA GLY A 462 20.12 9.13 -3.48
C GLY A 462 19.40 7.82 -3.10
N VAL A 463 18.95 7.69 -1.86
CA VAL A 463 18.01 6.64 -1.44
C VAL A 463 16.67 6.90 -2.10
N LEU A 464 16.23 8.17 -2.06
CA LEU A 464 15.06 8.68 -2.78
C LEU A 464 15.51 9.80 -3.72
N ASN A 465 14.88 9.90 -4.87
CA ASN A 465 14.91 11.10 -5.68
C ASN A 465 13.98 12.16 -5.09
N ILE A 466 14.13 13.41 -5.49
CA ILE A 466 13.32 14.50 -4.93
C ILE A 466 11.84 14.34 -5.27
N GLU A 467 11.52 13.87 -6.48
CA GLU A 467 10.16 13.58 -6.92
C GLU A 467 9.52 12.49 -6.06
N GLU A 468 10.26 11.40 -5.80
CA GLU A 468 9.82 10.31 -4.93
C GLU A 468 9.58 10.78 -3.48
N ALA A 469 10.42 11.70 -3.00
CA ALA A 469 10.22 12.30 -1.68
C ALA A 469 8.95 13.15 -1.61
N TYR A 470 8.62 13.89 -2.67
CA TYR A 470 7.36 14.65 -2.76
C TYR A 470 6.14 13.75 -2.88
N GLU A 471 6.23 12.67 -3.66
CA GLU A 471 5.15 11.68 -3.83
C GLU A 471 4.90 10.88 -2.54
N ALA A 472 5.93 10.66 -1.72
CA ALA A 472 5.82 9.98 -0.44
C ALA A 472 4.97 10.77 0.57
N VAL A 473 4.87 12.09 0.42
CA VAL A 473 4.12 12.95 1.33
C VAL A 473 2.63 12.88 1.01
N SER A 474 1.82 12.38 1.95
CA SER A 474 0.36 12.49 1.87
C SER A 474 -0.09 13.92 2.10
N TRP A 475 -0.14 14.71 1.05
CA TRP A 475 -0.58 16.11 1.10
C TRP A 475 -1.97 16.26 1.69
N LYS A 476 -2.86 15.28 1.46
CA LYS A 476 -4.17 15.22 2.10
C LYS A 476 -4.06 15.26 3.63
N THR A 477 -3.15 14.48 4.20
CA THR A 477 -2.90 14.46 5.66
C THR A 477 -2.27 15.77 6.14
N VAL A 478 -1.33 16.33 5.37
CA VAL A 478 -0.66 17.59 5.69
C VAL A 478 -1.67 18.75 5.73
N PHE A 479 -2.50 18.90 4.70
CA PHE A 479 -3.53 19.94 4.64
C PHE A 479 -4.58 19.75 5.73
N LEU A 480 -5.01 18.50 5.98
CA LEU A 480 -5.95 18.20 7.06
C LEU A 480 -5.41 18.69 8.42
N LEU A 481 -4.20 18.27 8.77
CA LEU A 481 -3.59 18.62 10.07
C LEU A 481 -3.34 20.10 10.20
N ALA A 482 -2.66 20.70 9.23
CA ALA A 482 -2.31 22.10 9.24
C ALA A 482 -3.54 23.01 9.33
N SER A 483 -4.63 22.66 8.66
CA SER A 483 -5.86 23.44 8.63
C SER A 483 -6.71 23.30 9.91
N LEU A 484 -6.57 22.19 10.65
CA LEU A 484 -7.33 21.98 11.89
C LEU A 484 -6.67 22.61 13.12
N ILE A 485 -5.36 22.88 13.11
CA ILE A 485 -4.67 23.53 14.24
C ILE A 485 -5.30 24.88 14.60
N PRO A 486 -5.63 25.79 13.65
CA PRO A 486 -6.34 27.03 13.95
C PRO A 486 -7.73 26.82 14.56
N LEU A 487 -8.41 25.72 14.23
CA LEU A 487 -9.69 25.39 14.85
C LEU A 487 -9.52 25.07 16.34
N GLY A 488 -8.49 24.27 16.68
CA GLY A 488 -8.12 23.99 18.08
C GLY A 488 -7.86 25.29 18.84
N LEU A 489 -7.06 26.19 18.28
CA LEU A 489 -6.77 27.49 18.85
C LEU A 489 -8.05 28.36 19.05
N ALA A 490 -8.95 28.38 18.06
CA ALA A 490 -10.22 29.08 18.14
C ALA A 490 -11.12 28.53 19.25
N VAL A 491 -11.20 27.20 19.39
CA VAL A 491 -12.01 26.54 20.42
C VAL A 491 -11.48 26.85 21.82
N GLU A 492 -10.16 26.93 21.97
CA GLU A 492 -9.49 27.30 23.23
C GLU A 492 -9.68 28.79 23.57
N THR A 493 -9.30 29.68 22.64
CA THR A 493 -9.33 31.14 22.89
C THR A 493 -10.73 31.69 23.09
N THR A 494 -11.74 31.08 22.47
CA THR A 494 -13.15 31.46 22.68
C THR A 494 -13.77 30.88 23.96
N GLY A 495 -13.03 30.07 24.73
CA GLY A 495 -13.55 29.38 25.91
C GLY A 495 -14.59 28.28 25.58
N THR A 496 -14.75 27.93 24.30
CA THR A 496 -15.69 26.89 23.88
C THR A 496 -15.29 25.53 24.44
N ALA A 497 -13.98 25.22 24.49
CA ALA A 497 -13.46 24.00 25.11
C ALA A 497 -13.85 23.92 26.58
N LYS A 498 -13.58 25.00 27.34
CA LYS A 498 -13.93 25.07 28.75
C LYS A 498 -15.42 24.90 28.98
N TRP A 499 -16.27 25.59 28.19
CA TRP A 499 -17.72 25.45 28.30
C TRP A 499 -18.19 24.01 28.06
N ILE A 500 -17.65 23.33 27.05
CA ILE A 500 -17.98 21.90 26.78
C ILE A 500 -17.51 21.02 27.94
N ALA A 501 -16.26 21.24 28.42
CA ALA A 501 -15.72 20.50 29.55
C ALA A 501 -16.58 20.67 30.80
N ASP A 502 -16.99 21.92 31.13
CA ASP A 502 -17.87 22.21 32.25
C ASP A 502 -19.23 21.50 32.12
N GLN A 503 -19.81 21.44 30.90
CA GLN A 503 -21.07 20.68 30.67
C GLN A 503 -20.89 19.17 30.88
N VAL A 504 -19.76 18.61 30.44
CA VAL A 504 -19.45 17.18 30.67
C VAL A 504 -19.24 16.92 32.16
N LEU A 505 -18.49 17.79 32.86
CA LEU A 505 -18.26 17.66 34.29
C LEU A 505 -19.54 17.81 35.14
N LEU A 506 -20.51 18.61 34.69
CA LEU A 506 -21.82 18.67 35.36
C LEU A 506 -22.56 17.34 35.35
N VAL A 507 -22.31 16.50 34.33
CA VAL A 507 -22.95 15.19 34.20
C VAL A 507 -22.14 14.10 34.89
N VAL A 508 -20.82 14.19 34.89
CA VAL A 508 -19.89 13.09 35.28
C VAL A 508 -18.97 13.49 36.45
N GLY A 509 -18.95 14.76 36.86
CA GLY A 509 -17.95 15.31 37.79
C GLY A 509 -17.98 14.76 39.22
N ASP A 510 -19.10 14.19 39.66
CA ASP A 510 -19.23 13.53 40.97
C ASP A 510 -18.89 12.03 40.93
N MET A 511 -18.46 11.51 39.75
CA MET A 511 -18.12 10.11 39.57
C MET A 511 -16.62 9.85 39.78
N ASP A 512 -16.27 8.60 40.01
CA ASP A 512 -14.87 8.16 40.13
C ASP A 512 -14.08 8.49 38.85
N ILE A 513 -12.80 8.82 38.99
CA ILE A 513 -11.89 9.21 37.90
C ILE A 513 -11.93 8.20 36.74
N TRP A 514 -12.05 6.90 37.03
CA TRP A 514 -12.09 5.86 35.99
C TRP A 514 -13.38 5.95 35.13
N VAL A 515 -14.49 6.48 35.67
CA VAL A 515 -15.74 6.70 34.91
C VAL A 515 -15.57 7.85 33.93
N ILE A 516 -14.90 8.92 34.37
CA ILE A 516 -14.57 10.06 33.50
C ILE A 516 -13.65 9.60 32.35
N GLN A 517 -12.61 8.82 32.68
CA GLN A 517 -11.72 8.24 31.67
C GLN A 517 -12.45 7.35 30.67
N LEU A 518 -13.38 6.51 31.15
CA LEU A 518 -14.21 5.66 30.30
C LEU A 518 -15.13 6.50 29.40
N ALA A 519 -15.75 7.56 29.93
CA ALA A 519 -16.59 8.46 29.14
C ALA A 519 -15.79 9.16 28.03
N ILE A 520 -14.58 9.65 28.31
CA ILE A 520 -13.68 10.25 27.32
C ILE A 520 -13.27 9.20 26.27
N ALA A 521 -12.94 7.98 26.69
CA ALA A 521 -12.58 6.89 25.77
C ALA A 521 -13.74 6.50 24.84
N LEU A 522 -14.97 6.42 25.37
CA LEU A 522 -16.18 6.16 24.57
C LEU A 522 -16.45 7.30 23.59
N LEU A 523 -16.30 8.54 24.04
CA LEU A 523 -16.46 9.73 23.19
C LEU A 523 -15.39 9.73 22.08
N ALA A 524 -14.14 9.43 22.41
CA ALA A 524 -13.05 9.33 21.44
C ALA A 524 -13.32 8.25 20.40
N THR A 525 -13.81 7.09 20.84
CA THR A 525 -14.20 6.00 19.93
C THR A 525 -15.33 6.43 19.00
N PHE A 526 -16.35 7.07 19.54
CA PHE A 526 -17.47 7.59 18.72
C PHE A 526 -16.99 8.59 17.67
N PHE A 527 -16.19 9.59 18.06
CA PHE A 527 -15.68 10.57 17.11
C PHE A 527 -14.76 9.94 16.07
N THR A 528 -13.94 8.95 16.45
CA THR A 528 -13.07 8.25 15.51
C THR A 528 -13.85 7.41 14.49
N LEU A 529 -15.02 6.89 14.86
CA LEU A 529 -15.90 6.17 13.92
C LEU A 529 -16.59 7.10 12.92
N VAL A 530 -16.88 8.33 13.34
CA VAL A 530 -17.58 9.35 12.53
C VAL A 530 -16.61 10.21 11.73
N MET A 531 -15.40 10.42 12.27
CA MET A 531 -14.37 11.30 11.71
C MET A 531 -13.07 10.50 11.54
N SER A 532 -12.08 11.08 10.92
CA SER A 532 -10.72 10.49 10.92
C SER A 532 -10.09 10.55 12.33
N ASN A 533 -9.14 9.65 12.62
CA ASN A 533 -8.38 9.62 13.88
C ASN A 533 -7.77 10.99 14.21
N VAL A 534 -7.27 11.68 13.19
CA VAL A 534 -6.66 13.01 13.29
C VAL A 534 -7.68 14.06 13.70
N GLY A 535 -8.83 14.08 13.03
CA GLY A 535 -9.92 15.02 13.35
C GLY A 535 -10.44 14.84 14.77
N ALA A 536 -10.62 13.60 15.21
CA ALA A 536 -11.01 13.28 16.58
C ALA A 536 -9.97 13.77 17.59
N THR A 537 -8.67 13.63 17.33
CA THR A 537 -7.59 14.09 18.20
C THR A 537 -7.61 15.61 18.35
N VAL A 538 -7.71 16.35 17.25
CA VAL A 538 -7.74 17.83 17.29
C VAL A 538 -8.92 18.36 18.11
N LEU A 539 -10.06 17.70 18.05
CA LEU A 539 -11.25 18.13 18.78
C LEU A 539 -11.23 17.74 20.26
N LEU A 540 -10.74 16.53 20.56
CA LEU A 540 -10.88 15.98 21.92
C LEU A 540 -9.71 16.31 22.84
N VAL A 541 -8.49 16.47 22.35
CA VAL A 541 -7.33 16.78 23.20
C VAL A 541 -7.50 18.12 23.93
N PRO A 542 -8.00 19.21 23.31
CA PRO A 542 -8.30 20.45 24.04
C PRO A 542 -9.44 20.31 25.06
N LEU A 543 -10.26 19.25 24.96
CA LEU A 543 -11.37 18.98 25.88
C LEU A 543 -10.94 18.11 27.06
N ALA A 544 -9.96 17.24 26.86
CA ALA A 544 -9.43 16.32 27.88
C ALA A 544 -8.41 16.99 28.80
#